data_82c311e8c88d21046d6986d07c1883af
#
_entry.id   82c311e8c88d21046d6986d07c1883af
#
_cell.length_a   1.000
_cell.length_b   1.000
_cell.length_c   1.000
_cell.angle_alpha   90.00
_cell.angle_beta   90.00
_cell.angle_gamma   90.00
#
_symmetry.space_group_name_H-M   'P 1'
#
loop_
_entity.id
_entity.type
_entity.pdbx_description
1 polymer ?
#
loop_
_entity_poly.entity_id
_entity_poly.type
_entity_poly.pdbx_seq_one_letter_code
_entity_poly.pdbx_strand_id
1 'polypeptide(L)'
;HVKAYTMVEINQIIKLAGKPVGEVLDDLREAGLDSLPGGGAEIFSERVRQELYPKKMGAERWIELAGQIHAHGFKTNCTMLYGMIETLEERVDHLARLRALQDETGGFQTFIPLAFHPDNTPGLSHLPLPSPQERLRSIALSRLFLDNIPHIKAYWVMLGLPVAQLALGYGADDLDGTVSQEKVYHD
;
A
#
# COMPACT_ATOMS: atom_id res chain seq x y z
N HIS A 1 -13.08 -3.13 -16.11
CA HIS A 1 -11.85 -3.47 -15.36
C HIS A 1 -12.19 -3.68 -13.89
N VAL A 2 -11.96 -4.88 -13.39
CA VAL A 2 -12.22 -5.25 -11.98
C VAL A 2 -10.92 -5.23 -11.21
N LYS A 3 -10.83 -4.34 -10.22
CA LYS A 3 -9.70 -4.24 -9.29
C LYS A 3 -10.22 -4.51 -7.88
N ALA A 4 -9.85 -5.65 -7.30
CA ALA A 4 -10.35 -6.08 -6.00
C ALA A 4 -9.31 -6.91 -5.24
N TYR A 5 -9.57 -7.12 -3.97
CA TYR A 5 -8.81 -7.95 -3.02
C TYR A 5 -7.39 -7.47 -2.74
N THR A 6 -7.20 -7.01 -1.51
CA THR A 6 -5.87 -6.71 -0.96
C THR A 6 -5.05 -7.99 -0.77
N MET A 7 -3.76 -7.86 -0.52
CA MET A 7 -2.88 -9.01 -0.20
C MET A 7 -3.39 -9.80 1.02
N VAL A 8 -3.98 -9.11 1.99
CA VAL A 8 -4.55 -9.74 3.20
C VAL A 8 -5.77 -10.58 2.84
N GLU A 9 -6.65 -10.07 1.99
CA GLU A 9 -7.85 -10.80 1.54
C GLU A 9 -7.48 -11.98 0.65
N ILE A 10 -6.55 -11.83 -0.29
CA ILE A 10 -6.06 -12.96 -1.09
C ILE A 10 -5.46 -14.06 -0.19
N ASN A 11 -4.63 -13.69 0.79
CA ASN A 11 -4.08 -14.65 1.73
C ASN A 11 -5.16 -15.38 2.54
N GLN A 12 -6.24 -14.68 2.87
CA GLN A 12 -7.39 -15.30 3.55
C GLN A 12 -8.19 -16.23 2.62
N ILE A 13 -8.42 -15.82 1.37
CA ILE A 13 -9.08 -16.66 0.35
C ILE A 13 -8.29 -17.96 0.14
N ILE A 14 -6.97 -17.88 0.00
CA ILE A 14 -6.08 -19.06 -0.12
C ILE A 14 -6.27 -20.01 1.06
N LYS A 15 -6.27 -19.48 2.30
CA LYS A 15 -6.48 -20.30 3.51
C LYS A 15 -7.85 -20.97 3.55
N LEU A 16 -8.90 -20.23 3.18
CA LEU A 16 -10.27 -20.76 3.19
C LEU A 16 -10.51 -21.80 2.08
N ALA A 17 -9.96 -21.54 0.90
CA ALA A 17 -10.08 -22.45 -0.24
C ALA A 17 -9.28 -23.74 -0.04
N GLY A 18 -8.19 -23.71 0.74
CA GLY A 18 -7.28 -24.84 0.90
C GLY A 18 -6.58 -25.26 -0.39
N LYS A 19 -6.50 -24.32 -1.36
CA LYS A 19 -5.89 -24.52 -2.68
C LYS A 19 -4.51 -23.86 -2.75
N PRO A 20 -3.63 -24.31 -3.65
CA PRO A 20 -2.41 -23.60 -4.01
C PRO A 20 -2.72 -22.17 -4.50
N VAL A 21 -1.79 -21.24 -4.26
CA VAL A 21 -1.95 -19.82 -4.64
C VAL A 21 -2.29 -19.68 -6.13
N GLY A 22 -1.59 -20.42 -7.00
CA GLY A 22 -1.82 -20.36 -8.45
C GLY A 22 -3.25 -20.73 -8.85
N GLU A 23 -3.82 -21.79 -8.30
CA GLU A 23 -5.19 -22.20 -8.59
C GLU A 23 -6.21 -21.16 -8.13
N VAL A 24 -5.99 -20.53 -6.97
CA VAL A 24 -6.85 -19.43 -6.49
C VAL A 24 -6.79 -18.23 -7.43
N LEU A 25 -5.60 -17.89 -7.92
CA LEU A 25 -5.42 -16.78 -8.85
C LEU A 25 -6.06 -17.06 -10.22
N ASP A 26 -6.00 -18.31 -10.68
CA ASP A 26 -6.67 -18.73 -11.92
C ASP A 26 -8.20 -18.67 -11.76
N ASP A 27 -8.76 -19.20 -10.67
CA ASP A 27 -10.20 -19.11 -10.36
C ASP A 27 -10.67 -17.63 -10.34
N LEU A 28 -9.88 -16.74 -9.72
CA LEU A 28 -10.19 -15.30 -9.65
C LEU A 28 -10.12 -14.61 -11.02
N ARG A 29 -9.15 -15.00 -11.86
CA ARG A 29 -9.05 -14.49 -13.23
C ARG A 29 -10.23 -14.94 -14.08
N GLU A 30 -10.65 -16.21 -13.99
CA GLU A 30 -11.83 -16.72 -14.67
C GLU A 30 -13.11 -16.00 -14.21
N ALA A 31 -13.16 -15.60 -12.93
CA ALA A 31 -14.24 -14.79 -12.39
C ALA A 31 -14.19 -13.30 -12.83
N GLY A 32 -13.17 -12.89 -13.57
CA GLY A 32 -13.07 -11.54 -14.14
C GLY A 32 -12.19 -10.55 -13.36
N LEU A 33 -11.35 -11.02 -12.42
CA LEU A 33 -10.38 -10.15 -11.74
C LEU A 33 -9.27 -9.75 -12.71
N ASP A 34 -9.04 -8.44 -12.87
CA ASP A 34 -8.00 -7.88 -13.75
C ASP A 34 -6.73 -7.46 -12.99
N SER A 35 -6.86 -6.90 -11.80
CA SER A 35 -5.73 -6.40 -11.00
C SER A 35 -6.09 -6.31 -9.52
N LEU A 36 -5.07 -6.09 -8.67
CA LEU A 36 -5.26 -5.98 -7.22
C LEU A 36 -4.80 -4.62 -6.69
N PRO A 37 -5.48 -4.07 -5.66
CA PRO A 37 -5.08 -2.81 -5.02
C PRO A 37 -3.79 -2.92 -4.20
N GLY A 38 -3.35 -4.13 -3.81
CA GLY A 38 -2.07 -4.38 -3.17
C GLY A 38 -1.91 -3.87 -1.73
N GLY A 39 -2.97 -3.42 -1.08
CA GLY A 39 -2.93 -2.90 0.29
C GLY A 39 -2.60 -3.94 1.36
N GLY A 40 -2.53 -3.48 2.63
CA GLY A 40 -2.30 -4.33 3.80
C GLY A 40 -0.84 -4.55 4.19
N ALA A 41 0.10 -3.86 3.53
CA ALA A 41 1.52 -3.85 3.90
C ALA A 41 1.76 -3.05 5.18
N GLU A 42 1.01 -1.99 5.39
CA GLU A 42 1.20 -0.95 6.39
C GLU A 42 2.65 -0.45 6.37
N ILE A 43 3.52 -0.98 7.24
CA ILE A 43 4.96 -0.80 7.19
C ILE A 43 5.68 -2.12 7.47
N PHE A 44 6.77 -2.41 6.74
CA PHE A 44 7.55 -3.65 6.88
C PHE A 44 8.49 -3.60 8.09
N SER A 45 7.96 -3.23 9.24
CA SER A 45 8.66 -3.26 10.52
C SER A 45 7.99 -4.27 11.44
N GLU A 46 8.73 -5.29 11.83
CA GLU A 46 8.23 -6.29 12.77
C GLU A 46 7.95 -5.66 14.16
N ARG A 47 8.77 -4.69 14.58
CA ARG A 47 8.55 -3.93 15.82
C ARG A 47 7.20 -3.21 15.79
N VAL A 48 6.95 -2.43 14.74
CA VAL A 48 5.68 -1.69 14.59
C VAL A 48 4.50 -2.66 14.48
N ARG A 49 4.66 -3.75 13.73
CA ARG A 49 3.62 -4.76 13.57
C ARG A 49 3.25 -5.39 14.91
N GLN A 50 4.22 -5.79 15.72
CA GLN A 50 3.96 -6.41 17.02
C GLN A 50 3.27 -5.46 17.99
N GLU A 51 3.61 -4.18 17.94
CA GLU A 51 3.06 -3.17 18.84
C GLU A 51 1.65 -2.73 18.44
N LEU A 52 1.38 -2.49 17.15
CA LEU A 52 0.14 -1.88 16.71
C LEU A 52 -0.88 -2.89 16.13
N TYR A 53 -0.41 -3.93 15.42
CA TYR A 53 -1.29 -4.84 14.69
C TYR A 53 -0.75 -6.27 14.61
N PRO A 54 -0.51 -6.94 15.77
CA PRO A 54 0.20 -8.23 15.84
C PRO A 54 -0.49 -9.37 15.07
N LYS A 55 -1.78 -9.23 14.77
CA LYS A 55 -2.55 -10.24 14.02
C LYS A 55 -2.46 -10.06 12.51
N LYS A 56 -1.91 -8.94 12.01
CA LYS A 56 -1.75 -8.72 10.56
C LYS A 56 -0.62 -9.56 9.99
N MET A 57 -0.69 -9.82 8.71
CA MET A 57 0.32 -10.55 7.94
C MET A 57 1.68 -9.84 8.06
N GLY A 58 2.74 -10.63 8.32
CA GLY A 58 4.11 -10.12 8.37
C GLY A 58 4.66 -9.77 6.99
N ALA A 59 5.71 -8.97 6.97
CA ALA A 59 6.33 -8.44 5.76
C ALA A 59 6.79 -9.52 4.79
N GLU A 60 7.47 -10.56 5.29
CA GLU A 60 7.99 -11.65 4.44
C GLU A 60 6.86 -12.35 3.67
N ARG A 61 5.76 -12.66 4.35
CA ARG A 61 4.61 -13.30 3.69
C ARG A 61 3.93 -12.38 2.70
N TRP A 62 3.87 -11.07 2.99
CA TRP A 62 3.31 -10.09 2.07
C TRP A 62 4.13 -10.00 0.79
N ILE A 63 5.46 -9.91 0.91
CA ILE A 63 6.39 -9.83 -0.22
C ILE A 63 6.36 -11.10 -1.06
N GLU A 64 6.42 -12.28 -0.40
CA GLU A 64 6.31 -13.57 -1.08
C GLU A 64 5.02 -13.68 -1.90
N LEU A 65 3.88 -13.35 -1.28
CA LEU A 65 2.58 -13.42 -1.94
C LEU A 65 2.48 -12.43 -3.10
N ALA A 66 2.99 -11.21 -2.95
CA ALA A 66 3.03 -10.23 -4.02
C ALA A 66 3.87 -10.73 -5.20
N GLY A 67 5.04 -11.33 -4.94
CA GLY A 67 5.87 -11.97 -5.98
C GLY A 67 5.13 -13.08 -6.71
N GLN A 68 4.42 -13.95 -5.99
CA GLN A 68 3.61 -15.03 -6.59
C GLN A 68 2.47 -14.47 -7.47
N ILE A 69 1.80 -13.43 -7.01
CA ILE A 69 0.74 -12.74 -7.77
C ILE A 69 1.30 -12.11 -9.06
N HIS A 70 2.46 -11.46 -8.97
CA HIS A 70 3.13 -10.88 -10.13
C HIS A 70 3.59 -11.96 -11.13
N ALA A 71 4.17 -13.07 -10.64
CA ALA A 71 4.55 -14.20 -11.48
C ALA A 71 3.36 -14.83 -12.21
N HIS A 72 2.15 -14.73 -11.64
CA HIS A 72 0.89 -15.14 -12.28
C HIS A 72 0.36 -14.10 -13.29
N GLY A 73 1.09 -13.02 -13.53
CA GLY A 73 0.75 -11.99 -14.51
C GLY A 73 -0.25 -10.93 -14.04
N PHE A 74 -0.63 -10.92 -12.76
CA PHE A 74 -1.41 -9.82 -12.22
C PHE A 74 -0.53 -8.61 -11.92
N LYS A 75 -1.10 -7.42 -12.12
CA LYS A 75 -0.49 -6.17 -11.69
C LYS A 75 -1.14 -5.70 -10.40
N THR A 76 -0.33 -5.07 -9.53
CA THR A 76 -0.81 -4.58 -8.23
C THR A 76 -0.33 -3.14 -7.98
N ASN A 77 -0.93 -2.48 -6.99
CA ASN A 77 -0.29 -1.34 -6.36
C ASN A 77 0.51 -1.82 -5.14
N CYS A 78 1.27 -0.92 -4.54
CA CYS A 78 1.85 -1.11 -3.21
C CYS A 78 1.66 0.16 -2.38
N THR A 79 1.65 0.01 -1.06
CA THR A 79 1.33 1.08 -0.12
C THR A 79 2.33 1.12 1.01
N MET A 80 2.51 2.27 1.63
CA MET A 80 3.17 2.44 2.93
C MET A 80 2.28 3.32 3.80
N LEU A 81 1.91 2.85 4.99
CA LEU A 81 1.27 3.68 6.01
C LEU A 81 2.34 4.27 6.91
N TYR A 82 2.40 5.60 7.01
CA TYR A 82 3.45 6.31 7.77
C TYR A 82 2.85 7.38 8.70
N GLY A 83 3.63 7.78 9.70
CA GLY A 83 3.24 8.80 10.67
C GLY A 83 2.64 8.21 11.95
N MET A 84 2.93 6.95 12.25
CA MET A 84 2.57 6.28 13.50
C MET A 84 3.75 6.33 14.49
N ILE A 85 4.38 5.18 14.71
CA ILE A 85 5.51 5.00 15.64
C ILE A 85 6.79 4.53 14.93
N GLU A 86 6.74 4.39 13.63
CA GLU A 86 7.87 3.95 12.82
C GLU A 86 8.98 5.00 12.76
N THR A 87 10.22 4.56 12.60
CA THR A 87 11.38 5.42 12.38
C THR A 87 11.57 5.73 10.89
N LEU A 88 12.42 6.70 10.58
CA LEU A 88 12.78 6.99 9.18
C LEU A 88 13.51 5.82 8.53
N GLU A 89 14.36 5.11 9.28
CA GLU A 89 15.06 3.92 8.81
C GLU A 89 14.07 2.80 8.44
N GLU A 90 13.03 2.60 9.24
CA GLU A 90 11.97 1.62 8.96
C GLU A 90 11.17 1.99 7.70
N ARG A 91 10.93 3.30 7.43
CA ARG A 91 10.34 3.76 6.16
C ARG A 91 11.26 3.47 4.98
N VAL A 92 12.57 3.73 5.12
CA VAL A 92 13.56 3.46 4.07
C VAL A 92 13.67 1.96 3.79
N ASP A 93 13.70 1.12 4.83
CA ASP A 93 13.70 -0.35 4.67
C ASP A 93 12.47 -0.83 3.90
N HIS A 94 11.28 -0.31 4.24
CA HIS A 94 10.04 -0.61 3.51
C HIS A 94 10.16 -0.28 2.01
N LEU A 95 10.62 0.92 1.68
CA LEU A 95 10.81 1.33 0.28
C LEU A 95 11.86 0.48 -0.43
N ALA A 96 12.97 0.14 0.25
CA ALA A 96 14.03 -0.70 -0.30
C ALA A 96 13.51 -2.10 -0.66
N ARG A 97 12.70 -2.69 0.18
CA ARG A 97 12.10 -4.02 -0.04
C ARG A 97 11.07 -4.00 -1.18
N LEU A 98 10.26 -2.95 -1.29
CA LEU A 98 9.35 -2.78 -2.43
C LEU A 98 10.14 -2.58 -3.74
N ARG A 99 11.22 -1.78 -3.70
CA ARG A 99 12.10 -1.56 -4.84
C ARG A 99 12.70 -2.89 -5.33
N ALA A 100 13.25 -3.68 -4.42
CA ALA A 100 13.84 -4.98 -4.76
C ALA A 100 12.81 -5.91 -5.43
N LEU A 101 11.61 -6.02 -4.88
CA LEU A 101 10.55 -6.82 -5.49
C LEU A 101 10.12 -6.29 -6.86
N GLN A 102 10.11 -4.96 -7.05
CA GLN A 102 9.81 -4.37 -8.36
C GLN A 102 10.92 -4.67 -9.39
N ASP A 103 12.19 -4.62 -8.98
CA ASP A 103 13.32 -4.98 -9.84
C ASP A 103 13.22 -6.45 -10.31
N GLU A 104 12.73 -7.35 -9.46
CA GLU A 104 12.55 -8.77 -9.78
C GLU A 104 11.33 -9.02 -10.67
N THR A 105 10.21 -8.34 -10.42
CA THR A 105 8.91 -8.73 -10.97
C THR A 105 8.30 -7.75 -11.97
N GLY A 106 8.63 -6.46 -11.84
CA GLY A 106 7.97 -5.39 -12.60
C GLY A 106 6.44 -5.33 -12.39
N GLY A 107 5.94 -5.90 -11.28
CA GLY A 107 4.51 -6.12 -11.07
C GLY A 107 3.76 -4.95 -10.46
N PHE A 108 4.44 -4.02 -9.78
CA PHE A 108 3.79 -2.84 -9.23
C PHE A 108 3.53 -1.79 -10.31
N GLN A 109 2.30 -1.26 -10.31
CA GLN A 109 1.88 -0.16 -11.19
C GLN A 109 2.01 1.19 -10.49
N THR A 110 1.64 1.26 -9.22
CA THR A 110 1.54 2.50 -8.46
C THR A 110 1.97 2.26 -7.03
N PHE A 111 2.78 3.17 -6.49
CA PHE A 111 3.03 3.27 -5.06
C PHE A 111 2.17 4.37 -4.44
N ILE A 112 1.60 4.11 -3.26
CA ILE A 112 0.70 5.03 -2.56
C ILE A 112 1.20 5.25 -1.12
N PRO A 113 1.85 6.37 -0.82
CA PRO A 113 2.18 6.76 0.55
C PRO A 113 0.92 7.25 1.26
N LEU A 114 0.48 6.55 2.29
CA LEU A 114 -0.71 6.82 3.07
C LEU A 114 -0.30 7.47 4.41
N ALA A 115 -0.69 8.72 4.61
CA ALA A 115 -0.47 9.39 5.89
C ALA A 115 -1.44 8.83 6.94
N PHE A 116 -0.89 8.38 8.09
CA PHE A 116 -1.74 7.91 9.19
C PHE A 116 -2.67 9.01 9.68
N HIS A 117 -3.93 8.65 9.92
CA HIS A 117 -4.93 9.54 10.49
C HIS A 117 -5.33 9.04 11.87
N PRO A 118 -5.08 9.80 12.94
CA PRO A 118 -5.31 9.36 14.31
C PRO A 118 -6.78 9.33 14.71
N ASP A 119 -7.63 10.08 14.00
CA ASP A 119 -9.06 10.19 14.33
C ASP A 119 -9.71 8.81 14.24
N ASN A 120 -10.54 8.50 15.25
CA ASN A 120 -11.26 7.24 15.36
C ASN A 120 -10.39 5.96 15.46
N THR A 121 -9.06 6.10 15.70
CA THR A 121 -8.19 4.94 15.90
C THR A 121 -7.97 4.68 17.39
N PRO A 122 -8.61 3.67 17.99
CA PRO A 122 -8.47 3.37 19.41
C PRO A 122 -6.99 3.15 19.80
N GLY A 123 -6.55 3.83 20.86
CA GLY A 123 -5.18 3.73 21.35
C GLY A 123 -4.13 4.59 20.64
N LEU A 124 -4.43 5.13 19.46
CA LEU A 124 -3.49 5.94 18.66
C LEU A 124 -3.95 7.40 18.46
N SER A 125 -5.09 7.79 19.02
CA SER A 125 -5.65 9.15 18.92
C SER A 125 -4.76 10.26 19.51
N HIS A 126 -3.74 9.89 20.29
CA HIS A 126 -2.76 10.81 20.84
C HIS A 126 -1.61 11.14 19.86
N LEU A 127 -1.47 10.39 18.77
CA LEU A 127 -0.44 10.65 17.76
C LEU A 127 -0.81 11.88 16.93
N PRO A 128 0.16 12.73 16.56
CA PRO A 128 -0.11 13.86 15.70
C PRO A 128 -0.38 13.40 14.26
N LEU A 129 -1.29 14.09 13.60
CA LEU A 129 -1.44 13.96 12.16
C LEU A 129 -0.15 14.45 11.46
N PRO A 130 0.44 13.68 10.50
CA PRO A 130 1.58 14.15 9.73
C PRO A 130 1.34 15.52 9.08
N SER A 131 2.28 16.45 9.27
CA SER A 131 2.15 17.81 8.73
C SER A 131 2.10 17.81 7.19
N PRO A 132 1.52 18.86 6.55
CA PRO A 132 1.56 18.99 5.09
C PRO A 132 2.98 18.87 4.50
N GLN A 133 3.98 19.44 5.19
CA GLN A 133 5.39 19.34 4.78
C GLN A 133 5.90 17.90 4.82
N GLU A 134 5.54 17.14 5.86
CA GLU A 134 5.93 15.75 5.96
C GLU A 134 5.26 14.90 4.88
N ARG A 135 3.99 15.16 4.58
CA ARG A 135 3.26 14.48 3.50
C ARG A 135 3.90 14.71 2.14
N LEU A 136 4.25 15.98 1.81
CA LEU A 136 4.92 16.33 0.57
C LEU A 136 6.34 15.74 0.50
N ARG A 137 7.08 15.77 1.61
CA ARG A 137 8.41 15.14 1.71
C ARG A 137 8.34 13.63 1.47
N SER A 138 7.36 12.95 2.05
CA SER A 138 7.17 11.50 1.86
C SER A 138 6.92 11.16 0.40
N ILE A 139 6.13 11.95 -0.32
CA ILE A 139 5.91 11.78 -1.77
C ILE A 139 7.20 12.00 -2.56
N ALA A 140 7.94 13.09 -2.28
CA ALA A 140 9.18 13.39 -2.98
C ALA A 140 10.24 12.30 -2.77
N LEU A 141 10.41 11.85 -1.53
CA LEU A 141 11.35 10.75 -1.21
C LEU A 141 10.92 9.45 -1.88
N SER A 142 9.63 9.15 -1.89
CA SER A 142 9.11 7.96 -2.57
C SER A 142 9.42 7.99 -4.06
N ARG A 143 9.21 9.11 -4.74
CA ARG A 143 9.56 9.26 -6.16
C ARG A 143 11.06 9.09 -6.43
N LEU A 144 11.91 9.68 -5.58
CA LEU A 144 13.36 9.56 -5.74
C LEU A 144 13.86 8.13 -5.46
N PHE A 145 13.24 7.45 -4.51
CA PHE A 145 13.66 6.11 -4.11
C PHE A 145 13.09 5.00 -5.00
N LEU A 146 11.85 5.15 -5.46
CA LEU A 146 11.11 4.18 -6.27
C LEU A 146 11.04 4.62 -7.74
N ASP A 147 12.19 4.94 -8.35
CA ASP A 147 12.28 5.33 -9.76
C ASP A 147 11.90 4.19 -10.73
N ASN A 148 11.89 2.95 -10.24
CA ASN A 148 11.46 1.74 -10.96
C ASN A 148 9.94 1.47 -10.89
N ILE A 149 9.17 2.21 -10.07
CA ILE A 149 7.71 2.11 -10.04
C ILE A 149 7.11 3.23 -10.92
N PRO A 150 6.25 2.89 -11.90
CA PRO A 150 5.76 3.87 -12.88
C PRO A 150 5.11 5.09 -12.25
N HIS A 151 4.20 4.88 -11.28
CA HIS A 151 3.39 5.96 -10.73
C HIS A 151 3.53 6.10 -9.21
N ILE A 152 3.57 7.35 -8.73
CA ILE A 152 3.41 7.69 -7.32
C ILE A 152 2.08 8.44 -7.16
N LYS A 153 1.17 7.87 -6.38
CA LYS A 153 -0.17 8.43 -6.21
C LYS A 153 -0.24 9.38 -5.01
N ALA A 154 -0.77 10.57 -5.23
CA ALA A 154 -1.24 11.44 -4.16
C ALA A 154 -2.72 11.14 -3.87
N TYR A 155 -2.97 10.27 -2.89
CA TYR A 155 -4.32 9.87 -2.50
C TYR A 155 -5.03 11.05 -1.79
N TRP A 156 -5.80 11.82 -2.55
CA TRP A 156 -6.39 13.10 -2.11
C TRP A 156 -7.36 12.94 -0.94
N VAL A 157 -8.01 11.79 -0.80
CA VAL A 157 -8.92 11.52 0.32
C VAL A 157 -8.20 11.66 1.66
N MET A 158 -6.98 11.13 1.79
CA MET A 158 -6.17 11.21 3.01
C MET A 158 -5.30 12.48 3.08
N LEU A 159 -4.87 13.01 1.93
CA LEU A 159 -4.00 14.20 1.89
C LEU A 159 -4.78 15.51 2.03
N GLY A 160 -6.05 15.51 1.64
CA GLY A 160 -6.82 16.71 1.35
C GLY A 160 -6.45 17.31 -0.02
N LEU A 161 -7.43 17.86 -0.72
CA LEU A 161 -7.25 18.40 -2.08
C LEU A 161 -6.07 19.38 -2.22
N PRO A 162 -5.88 20.37 -1.32
CA PRO A 162 -4.79 21.34 -1.46
C PRO A 162 -3.40 20.68 -1.43
N VAL A 163 -3.19 19.72 -0.53
CA VAL A 163 -1.89 19.01 -0.43
C VAL A 163 -1.71 18.07 -1.61
N ALA A 164 -2.75 17.38 -2.06
CA ALA A 164 -2.69 16.49 -3.22
C ALA A 164 -2.35 17.27 -4.51
N GLN A 165 -2.89 18.48 -4.71
CA GLN A 165 -2.53 19.35 -5.82
C GLN A 165 -1.03 19.75 -5.77
N LEU A 166 -0.55 20.15 -4.61
CA LEU A 166 0.87 20.50 -4.43
C LEU A 166 1.78 19.28 -4.67
N ALA A 167 1.34 18.08 -4.30
CA ALA A 167 2.07 16.83 -4.45
C ALA A 167 2.46 16.52 -5.90
N LEU A 168 1.69 17.00 -6.88
CA LEU A 168 2.05 16.88 -8.30
C LEU A 168 3.36 17.61 -8.64
N GLY A 169 3.67 18.70 -7.95
CA GLY A 169 4.98 19.38 -8.03
C GLY A 169 6.08 18.70 -7.23
N TYR A 170 5.76 17.67 -6.42
CA TYR A 170 6.69 16.93 -5.58
C TYR A 170 6.92 15.49 -6.05
N GLY A 171 6.53 15.16 -7.27
CA GLY A 171 6.81 13.87 -7.89
C GLY A 171 5.65 12.88 -7.92
N ALA A 172 4.48 13.22 -7.40
CA ALA A 172 3.27 12.47 -7.70
C ALA A 172 2.84 12.73 -9.14
N ASP A 173 2.33 11.72 -9.81
CA ASP A 173 1.84 11.78 -11.19
C ASP A 173 0.49 11.08 -11.36
N ASP A 174 -0.10 10.62 -10.26
CA ASP A 174 -1.41 9.98 -10.21
C ASP A 174 -2.26 10.54 -9.07
N LEU A 175 -3.54 10.77 -9.34
CA LEU A 175 -4.58 11.13 -8.38
C LEU A 175 -5.73 10.16 -8.54
N ASP A 176 -6.46 9.89 -7.45
CA ASP A 176 -7.71 9.14 -7.59
C ASP A 176 -8.77 9.99 -8.28
N GLY A 177 -9.65 9.34 -9.02
CA GLY A 177 -10.85 9.93 -9.56
C GLY A 177 -11.87 10.30 -8.46
N THR A 178 -13.12 10.48 -8.84
CA THR A 178 -14.21 10.73 -7.89
C THR A 178 -14.43 9.51 -7.02
N VAL A 179 -14.24 9.66 -5.71
CA VAL A 179 -14.56 8.66 -4.71
C VAL A 179 -15.93 9.00 -4.12
N SER A 180 -16.94 8.18 -4.39
CA SER A 180 -18.32 8.47 -4.05
C SER A 180 -18.83 7.76 -2.78
N GLN A 181 -18.14 6.73 -2.31
CA GLN A 181 -18.53 5.93 -1.13
C GLN A 181 -17.30 5.49 -0.35
N GLU A 182 -16.48 6.45 0.05
CA GLU A 182 -15.37 6.19 0.95
C GLU A 182 -15.92 6.10 2.38
N LYS A 183 -15.69 4.96 3.05
CA LYS A 183 -16.18 4.69 4.40
C LYS A 183 -15.09 4.35 5.41
N VAL A 184 -13.86 4.22 4.97
CA VAL A 184 -12.73 3.83 5.83
C VAL A 184 -12.12 5.04 6.51
N TYR A 185 -12.19 6.20 5.86
CA TYR A 185 -11.51 7.43 6.29
C TYR A 185 -12.46 8.48 6.87
N HIS A 186 -13.72 8.50 6.42
CA HIS A 186 -14.69 9.55 6.74
C HIS A 186 -15.90 9.11 7.56
N ASP A 187 -15.94 7.87 8.07
CA ASP A 187 -17.01 7.42 8.98
C ASP A 187 -16.72 7.76 10.44
#